data_39bb6332dbf3f809510add968d03eb4e
#
_entry.id   39bb6332dbf3f809510add968d03eb4e
#
_cell.length_a   1.000
_cell.length_b   1.000
_cell.length_c   1.000
_cell.angle_alpha   90.00
_cell.angle_beta   90.00
_cell.angle_gamma   90.00
#
_symmetry.space_group_name_H-M   'P 1'
#
loop_
_entity.id
_entity.type
_entity.pdbx_description
1 polymer ?
#
loop_
_entity_poly.entity_id
_entity_poly.type
_entity_poly.pdbx_seq_one_letter_code
_entity_poly.pdbx_strand_id
1 'polypeptide(L)'
;LKEPGKESPSRNRSVEENLKLFEEMREGKYADGEKVLRAKIDMASPNMNMRDPVIYRIAHISHHNTGDKWCIYPMYDFAHPIEDAIEGITHSICTLEFEDHRPLYDWVLETLGRWEAPPQQIEFARLNLTNTVMSKRYLKAMVDDGTVDGWDDPRMPTIAGIRRRGYTPEAVRDFCERIGVSKANSTVDVGLLEHCVREDLKQKVASRNVVENPVKVIITNYPEEQTEEMELENNREVPEMGNRTVLFSRELYVDGDDFMEVPIKKYFRLFPGNEVRFKGAYFITCNEVVKNEDGSVKELLCTYDPETRSGSGFEGRKVKGTIHWVDAKTAVKIKIRNYDYLMVDDEEGNQVMNPDSLTESIGYAEPLVAEAKPGERFQFFRKGYYIADSKLTNDTEKVFNKIVGLKSSWKK
;
A
#
# COMPACT_ATOMS: atom_id res chain seq x y z
N LEU A 1 20.47 13.43 -37.14
CA LEU A 1 20.90 14.30 -36.03
C LEU A 1 21.34 13.56 -34.75
N LYS A 2 21.24 12.23 -34.72
CA LYS A 2 21.76 11.46 -33.58
C LYS A 2 23.25 11.14 -33.71
N GLU A 3 23.83 11.29 -34.91
CA GLU A 3 25.24 11.05 -35.17
C GLU A 3 26.06 12.29 -34.77
N PRO A 4 27.10 12.15 -33.90
CA PRO A 4 27.98 13.24 -33.55
C PRO A 4 28.65 13.85 -34.79
N GLY A 5 28.78 15.18 -34.81
CA GLY A 5 29.48 15.91 -35.87
C GLY A 5 28.70 16.07 -37.18
N LYS A 6 27.47 15.53 -37.31
CA LYS A 6 26.67 15.69 -38.54
C LYS A 6 25.76 16.91 -38.45
N GLU A 7 26.12 17.98 -39.11
CA GLU A 7 25.34 19.20 -39.15
C GLU A 7 24.11 19.10 -40.06
N SER A 8 23.02 19.77 -39.69
CA SER A 8 21.86 19.99 -40.56
C SER A 8 22.21 20.98 -41.67
N PRO A 9 21.75 20.81 -42.93
CA PRO A 9 21.91 21.80 -43.97
C PRO A 9 21.36 23.20 -43.58
N SER A 10 20.40 23.23 -42.67
CA SER A 10 19.75 24.46 -42.20
C SER A 10 20.46 25.13 -41.02
N ARG A 11 21.54 24.55 -40.48
CA ARG A 11 22.21 25.03 -39.25
C ARG A 11 22.81 26.44 -39.42
N ASN A 12 23.26 26.74 -40.61
CA ASN A 12 23.96 28.02 -40.90
C ASN A 12 23.11 29.04 -41.65
N ARG A 13 21.77 28.95 -41.57
CA ARG A 13 20.85 30.03 -42.02
C ARG A 13 21.09 31.30 -41.23
N SER A 14 20.76 32.44 -41.88
CA SER A 14 20.78 33.73 -41.20
C SER A 14 19.74 33.82 -40.07
N VAL A 15 19.96 34.73 -39.14
CA VAL A 15 19.00 34.98 -38.05
C VAL A 15 17.69 35.49 -38.59
N GLU A 16 17.74 36.38 -39.62
CA GLU A 16 16.55 36.98 -40.25
C GLU A 16 15.70 35.90 -40.92
N GLU A 17 16.32 34.96 -41.64
CA GLU A 17 15.60 33.86 -42.27
C GLU A 17 14.96 32.93 -41.20
N ASN A 18 15.67 32.62 -40.13
CA ASN A 18 15.14 31.79 -39.04
C ASN A 18 13.98 32.47 -38.33
N LEU A 19 14.03 33.77 -38.04
CA LEU A 19 12.94 34.54 -37.44
C LEU A 19 11.71 34.51 -38.32
N LYS A 20 11.85 34.72 -39.65
CA LYS A 20 10.76 34.66 -40.60
C LYS A 20 10.10 33.27 -40.61
N LEU A 21 10.89 32.21 -40.70
CA LEU A 21 10.38 30.83 -40.69
C LEU A 21 9.68 30.49 -39.38
N PHE A 22 10.17 30.99 -38.26
CA PHE A 22 9.54 30.76 -36.94
C PHE A 22 8.20 31.48 -36.82
N GLU A 23 8.12 32.73 -37.35
CA GLU A 23 6.85 33.44 -37.43
C GLU A 23 5.83 32.71 -38.32
N GLU A 24 6.26 32.21 -39.48
CA GLU A 24 5.43 31.37 -40.34
C GLU A 24 4.96 30.07 -39.69
N MET A 25 5.78 29.47 -38.83
CA MET A 25 5.37 28.32 -37.96
C MET A 25 4.26 28.76 -37.00
N ARG A 26 4.42 29.91 -36.35
CA ARG A 26 3.44 30.48 -35.40
C ARG A 26 2.12 30.78 -36.05
N GLU A 27 2.14 31.26 -37.30
CA GLU A 27 0.97 31.57 -38.13
C GLU A 27 0.28 30.31 -38.69
N GLY A 28 0.81 29.09 -38.43
CA GLY A 28 0.22 27.86 -38.91
C GLY A 28 0.40 27.55 -40.40
N LYS A 29 1.43 28.11 -41.04
CA LYS A 29 1.69 27.90 -42.47
C LYS A 29 2.29 26.53 -42.80
N TYR A 30 2.65 25.74 -41.80
CA TYR A 30 3.30 24.45 -41.97
C TYR A 30 2.54 23.33 -41.24
N ALA A 31 2.56 22.14 -41.80
CA ALA A 31 1.94 20.97 -41.19
C ALA A 31 2.74 20.44 -39.99
N ASP A 32 2.09 19.59 -39.19
CA ASP A 32 2.73 18.91 -38.07
C ASP A 32 3.96 18.11 -38.56
N GLY A 33 5.08 18.26 -37.85
CA GLY A 33 6.34 17.58 -38.18
C GLY A 33 7.11 18.15 -39.38
N GLU A 34 6.56 19.13 -40.14
CA GLU A 34 7.22 19.69 -41.32
C GLU A 34 8.44 20.54 -40.96
N LYS A 35 8.35 21.29 -39.87
CA LYS A 35 9.45 22.14 -39.39
C LYS A 35 9.57 22.05 -37.85
N VAL A 36 10.78 22.27 -37.36
CA VAL A 36 11.11 22.42 -35.95
C VAL A 36 12.12 23.56 -35.80
N LEU A 37 12.06 24.23 -34.66
CA LEU A 37 13.14 25.17 -34.26
C LEU A 37 14.12 24.41 -33.37
N ARG A 38 15.45 24.59 -33.64
CA ARG A 38 16.51 23.96 -32.87
C ARG A 38 17.41 25.03 -32.21
N ALA A 39 17.90 24.74 -31.02
CA ALA A 39 19.03 25.46 -30.46
C ALA A 39 20.30 25.16 -31.28
N LYS A 40 21.18 26.15 -31.41
CA LYS A 40 22.50 25.99 -32.05
C LYS A 40 23.56 25.92 -30.96
N ILE A 41 23.99 24.71 -30.62
CA ILE A 41 24.92 24.46 -29.53
C ILE A 41 26.16 23.79 -30.07
N ASP A 42 26.30 22.46 -29.95
CA ASP A 42 27.47 21.70 -30.38
C ASP A 42 27.09 20.32 -30.91
N MET A 43 27.21 20.13 -32.23
CA MET A 43 26.89 18.84 -32.86
C MET A 43 27.94 17.76 -32.57
N ALA A 44 29.13 18.10 -32.05
CA ALA A 44 30.17 17.16 -31.67
C ALA A 44 30.07 16.71 -30.19
N SER A 45 29.19 17.30 -29.40
CA SER A 45 29.03 16.97 -27.98
C SER A 45 28.82 15.48 -27.75
N PRO A 46 29.47 14.87 -26.75
CA PRO A 46 29.18 13.50 -26.33
C PRO A 46 27.75 13.36 -25.77
N ASN A 47 27.22 14.42 -25.14
CA ASN A 47 25.85 14.48 -24.65
C ASN A 47 24.87 14.78 -25.79
N MET A 48 24.00 13.83 -26.11
CA MET A 48 23.02 13.95 -27.19
C MET A 48 22.06 15.15 -26.99
N ASN A 49 21.76 15.50 -25.74
CA ASN A 49 20.87 16.63 -25.43
C ASN A 49 21.49 17.99 -25.79
N MET A 50 22.82 18.07 -25.98
CA MET A 50 23.53 19.27 -26.40
C MET A 50 23.74 19.35 -27.91
N ARG A 51 23.32 18.31 -28.69
CA ARG A 51 23.48 18.29 -30.16
C ARG A 51 22.31 18.96 -30.84
N ASP A 52 22.31 20.29 -30.84
CA ASP A 52 21.28 21.15 -31.47
C ASP A 52 19.85 20.61 -31.19
N PRO A 53 19.41 20.55 -29.92
CA PRO A 53 18.11 19.98 -29.57
C PRO A 53 16.93 20.78 -30.14
N VAL A 54 15.83 20.11 -30.39
CA VAL A 54 14.57 20.79 -30.77
C VAL A 54 14.05 21.57 -29.56
N ILE A 55 13.76 22.86 -29.76
CA ILE A 55 13.21 23.73 -28.72
C ILE A 55 11.74 24.09 -28.96
N TYR A 56 11.28 24.14 -30.26
CA TYR A 56 9.86 24.27 -30.62
C TYR A 56 9.46 23.28 -31.71
N ARG A 57 8.24 22.78 -31.62
CA ARG A 57 7.59 21.94 -32.63
C ARG A 57 6.24 22.48 -33.03
N ILE A 58 5.77 22.07 -34.21
CA ILE A 58 4.41 22.31 -34.69
C ILE A 58 3.51 21.17 -34.19
N ALA A 59 2.35 21.53 -33.63
CA ALA A 59 1.30 20.58 -33.27
C ALA A 59 -0.06 21.31 -33.34
N HIS A 60 -0.90 20.93 -34.28
CA HIS A 60 -2.26 21.48 -34.43
C HIS A 60 -3.22 20.68 -33.53
N ILE A 61 -3.13 20.94 -32.21
CA ILE A 61 -3.94 20.33 -31.18
C ILE A 61 -4.55 21.41 -30.28
N SER A 62 -5.80 21.21 -29.88
CA SER A 62 -6.45 22.08 -28.90
C SER A 62 -5.85 21.89 -27.50
N HIS A 63 -5.44 22.97 -26.86
CA HIS A 63 -4.90 22.98 -25.52
C HIS A 63 -5.99 23.32 -24.49
N HIS A 64 -6.05 22.62 -23.37
CA HIS A 64 -7.12 22.76 -22.38
C HIS A 64 -7.30 24.16 -21.78
N ASN A 65 -6.24 25.01 -21.75
CA ASN A 65 -6.32 26.39 -21.25
C ASN A 65 -6.44 27.41 -22.35
N THR A 66 -5.83 27.19 -23.53
CA THR A 66 -5.70 28.21 -24.58
C THR A 66 -6.47 27.87 -25.86
N GLY A 67 -7.13 26.69 -25.89
CA GLY A 67 -7.85 26.22 -27.09
C GLY A 67 -6.92 26.11 -28.29
N ASP A 68 -7.35 26.62 -29.42
CA ASP A 68 -6.63 26.58 -30.72
C ASP A 68 -5.77 27.83 -30.98
N LYS A 69 -5.46 28.62 -29.94
CA LYS A 69 -4.68 29.86 -30.06
C LYS A 69 -3.26 29.63 -30.57
N TRP A 70 -2.67 28.49 -30.27
CA TRP A 70 -1.30 28.15 -30.62
C TRP A 70 -1.23 26.86 -31.42
N CYS A 71 -0.39 26.85 -32.45
CA CYS A 71 -0.03 25.65 -33.22
C CYS A 71 1.45 25.29 -33.11
N ILE A 72 2.23 26.03 -32.30
CA ILE A 72 3.61 25.71 -31.95
C ILE A 72 3.72 25.56 -30.43
N TYR A 73 4.53 24.61 -29.97
CA TYR A 73 4.72 24.36 -28.58
C TYR A 73 6.21 24.18 -28.26
N PRO A 74 6.70 24.76 -27.14
CA PRO A 74 8.05 24.52 -26.70
C PRO A 74 8.24 23.06 -26.28
N MET A 75 9.46 22.54 -26.45
CA MET A 75 9.85 21.27 -25.87
C MET A 75 10.13 21.44 -24.38
N TYR A 76 9.94 20.37 -23.63
CA TYR A 76 10.09 20.35 -22.16
C TYR A 76 11.44 20.94 -21.70
N ASP A 77 12.53 20.48 -22.28
CA ASP A 77 13.89 20.93 -21.89
C ASP A 77 14.17 22.41 -22.14
N PHE A 78 13.36 23.06 -22.97
CA PHE A 78 13.44 24.50 -23.21
C PHE A 78 12.47 25.29 -22.33
N ALA A 79 11.25 24.79 -22.13
CA ALA A 79 10.24 25.47 -21.32
C ALA A 79 10.57 25.45 -19.83
N HIS A 80 10.99 24.29 -19.32
CA HIS A 80 11.19 24.03 -17.89
C HIS A 80 12.18 25.03 -17.23
N PRO A 81 13.42 25.24 -17.73
CA PRO A 81 14.34 26.21 -17.10
C PRO A 81 13.79 27.64 -17.11
N ILE A 82 13.06 28.02 -18.16
CA ILE A 82 12.49 29.37 -18.29
C ILE A 82 11.34 29.57 -17.29
N GLU A 83 10.45 28.59 -17.17
CA GLU A 83 9.32 28.64 -16.23
C GLU A 83 9.83 28.66 -14.79
N ASP A 84 10.78 27.79 -14.43
CA ASP A 84 11.41 27.79 -13.11
C ASP A 84 12.00 29.17 -12.76
N ALA A 85 12.70 29.78 -13.72
CA ALA A 85 13.32 31.09 -13.50
C ALA A 85 12.28 32.24 -13.39
N ILE A 86 11.19 32.21 -14.18
CA ILE A 86 10.09 33.18 -14.12
C ILE A 86 9.35 33.07 -12.79
N GLU A 87 9.14 31.85 -12.31
CA GLU A 87 8.43 31.55 -11.04
C GLU A 87 9.30 31.76 -9.79
N GLY A 88 10.59 32.07 -9.96
CA GLY A 88 11.51 32.30 -8.85
C GLY A 88 11.90 31.04 -8.09
N ILE A 89 11.86 29.87 -8.74
CA ILE A 89 12.31 28.59 -8.19
C ILE A 89 13.82 28.68 -7.94
N THR A 90 14.28 28.27 -6.79
CA THR A 90 15.70 28.23 -6.43
C THR A 90 16.33 26.87 -6.65
N HIS A 91 15.56 25.78 -6.35
CA HIS A 91 15.99 24.39 -6.45
C HIS A 91 14.96 23.61 -7.26
N SER A 92 15.34 23.24 -8.49
CA SER A 92 14.53 22.44 -9.41
C SER A 92 14.85 20.96 -9.20
N ILE A 93 13.97 20.23 -8.51
CA ILE A 93 14.22 18.84 -8.13
C ILE A 93 13.68 17.88 -9.19
N CYS A 94 14.55 17.06 -9.75
CA CYS A 94 14.24 16.10 -10.79
C CYS A 94 14.64 14.67 -10.40
N THR A 95 14.24 13.70 -11.20
CA THR A 95 14.77 12.32 -11.13
C THR A 95 16.08 12.19 -11.90
N LEU A 96 16.88 11.16 -11.60
CA LEU A 96 18.18 10.91 -12.25
C LEU A 96 18.08 10.77 -13.79
N GLU A 97 16.91 10.52 -14.34
CA GLU A 97 16.67 10.52 -15.79
C GLU A 97 17.05 11.84 -16.47
N PHE A 98 17.06 12.95 -15.71
CA PHE A 98 17.36 14.28 -16.17
C PHE A 98 18.80 14.74 -15.90
N GLU A 99 19.67 13.88 -15.37
CA GLU A 99 21.08 14.24 -15.14
C GLU A 99 21.79 14.66 -16.43
N ASP A 100 21.59 13.92 -17.51
CA ASP A 100 22.14 14.25 -18.83
C ASP A 100 21.43 15.47 -19.48
N HIS A 101 20.29 15.89 -19.00
CA HIS A 101 19.55 17.07 -19.46
C HIS A 101 19.98 18.36 -18.76
N ARG A 102 20.59 18.30 -17.57
CA ARG A 102 21.02 19.46 -16.79
C ARG A 102 21.96 20.40 -17.57
N PRO A 103 22.94 19.93 -18.37
CA PRO A 103 23.75 20.85 -19.19
C PRO A 103 22.91 21.70 -20.17
N LEU A 104 21.81 21.16 -20.69
CA LEU A 104 20.90 21.93 -21.55
C LEU A 104 20.06 22.93 -20.74
N TYR A 105 19.61 22.54 -19.54
CA TYR A 105 18.92 23.41 -18.59
C TYR A 105 19.77 24.65 -18.26
N ASP A 106 21.02 24.45 -17.89
CA ASP A 106 21.99 25.50 -17.58
C ASP A 106 22.25 26.36 -18.80
N TRP A 107 22.49 25.75 -19.98
CA TRP A 107 22.73 26.45 -21.23
C TRP A 107 21.58 27.40 -21.63
N VAL A 108 20.33 27.00 -21.43
CA VAL A 108 19.15 27.83 -21.71
C VAL A 108 19.15 29.07 -20.82
N LEU A 109 19.39 28.90 -19.52
CA LEU A 109 19.42 29.99 -18.55
C LEU A 109 20.58 30.97 -18.85
N GLU A 110 21.78 30.46 -19.10
CA GLU A 110 22.97 31.25 -19.43
C GLU A 110 22.78 32.02 -20.74
N THR A 111 22.24 31.37 -21.77
CA THR A 111 22.04 32.01 -23.10
C THR A 111 21.04 33.14 -23.03
N LEU A 112 19.99 33.03 -22.23
CA LEU A 112 18.99 34.07 -22.02
C LEU A 112 19.49 35.21 -21.13
N GLY A 113 20.40 34.93 -20.18
CA GLY A 113 21.25 35.88 -19.44
C GLY A 113 20.56 37.00 -18.66
N ARG A 114 19.29 36.83 -18.22
CA ARG A 114 18.48 37.89 -17.59
C ARG A 114 17.89 37.53 -16.24
N TRP A 115 18.48 36.57 -15.57
CA TRP A 115 17.98 36.07 -14.28
C TRP A 115 18.86 36.60 -13.14
N GLU A 116 18.24 37.21 -12.11
CA GLU A 116 18.97 37.68 -10.92
C GLU A 116 19.45 36.51 -10.06
N ALA A 117 18.62 35.46 -9.94
CA ALA A 117 18.93 34.22 -9.20
C ALA A 117 18.46 33.03 -10.04
N PRO A 118 19.30 32.49 -10.94
CA PRO A 118 18.92 31.34 -11.76
C PRO A 118 18.70 30.11 -10.90
N PRO A 119 17.66 29.31 -11.20
CA PRO A 119 17.40 28.07 -10.50
C PRO A 119 18.51 27.04 -10.75
N GLN A 120 18.67 26.11 -9.80
CA GLN A 120 19.61 24.99 -9.92
C GLN A 120 18.82 23.69 -10.04
N GLN A 121 19.06 22.92 -11.10
CA GLN A 121 18.52 21.58 -11.23
C GLN A 121 19.33 20.59 -10.37
N ILE A 122 18.63 19.78 -9.57
CA ILE A 122 19.22 18.78 -8.68
C ILE A 122 18.46 17.46 -8.87
N GLU A 123 19.18 16.40 -9.23
CA GLU A 123 18.58 15.10 -9.48
C GLU A 123 18.76 14.17 -8.29
N PHE A 124 17.72 13.37 -8.05
CA PHE A 124 17.71 12.31 -7.05
C PHE A 124 17.25 10.99 -7.65
N ALA A 125 17.70 9.90 -7.04
CA ALA A 125 17.26 8.56 -7.40
C ALA A 125 15.76 8.38 -7.16
N ARG A 126 15.12 7.64 -8.06
CA ARG A 126 13.76 7.19 -7.87
C ARG A 126 13.73 6.12 -6.78
N LEU A 127 12.73 6.20 -5.89
CA LEU A 127 12.43 5.14 -4.95
C LEU A 127 11.84 3.93 -5.71
N ASN A 128 12.53 2.80 -5.64
CA ASN A 128 12.03 1.52 -6.10
C ASN A 128 11.82 0.60 -4.89
N LEU A 129 10.74 -0.17 -4.91
CA LEU A 129 10.40 -1.16 -3.88
C LEU A 129 10.40 -2.55 -4.46
N THR A 130 10.85 -3.54 -3.67
CA THR A 130 10.66 -4.95 -4.01
C THR A 130 9.16 -5.27 -4.12
N ASN A 131 8.79 -6.27 -4.93
CA ASN A 131 7.42 -6.76 -5.08
C ASN A 131 6.38 -5.68 -5.42
N THR A 132 6.81 -4.55 -6.01
CA THR A 132 5.95 -3.39 -6.26
C THR A 132 6.11 -2.89 -7.69
N VAL A 133 5.01 -2.84 -8.43
CA VAL A 133 4.99 -2.26 -9.79
C VAL A 133 4.96 -0.75 -9.69
N MET A 134 6.05 -0.08 -10.09
CA MET A 134 6.15 1.39 -10.05
C MET A 134 5.85 2.07 -11.40
N SER A 135 5.61 1.30 -12.45
CA SER A 135 5.37 1.82 -13.80
C SER A 135 3.90 2.22 -14.00
N LYS A 136 3.64 3.51 -14.25
CA LYS A 136 2.29 4.02 -14.56
C LYS A 136 1.64 3.27 -15.74
N ARG A 137 2.42 2.90 -16.76
CA ARG A 137 1.92 2.19 -17.95
C ARG A 137 1.31 0.83 -17.57
N TYR A 138 2.00 0.07 -16.73
CA TYR A 138 1.51 -1.23 -16.27
C TYR A 138 0.34 -1.08 -15.30
N LEU A 139 0.42 -0.13 -14.35
CA LEU A 139 -0.68 0.14 -13.43
C LEU A 139 -1.95 0.57 -14.16
N LYS A 140 -1.80 1.41 -15.22
CA LYS A 140 -2.94 1.81 -16.05
C LYS A 140 -3.56 0.62 -16.77
N ALA A 141 -2.76 -0.29 -17.32
CA ALA A 141 -3.28 -1.49 -17.98
C ALA A 141 -4.11 -2.36 -17.01
N MET A 142 -3.64 -2.54 -15.77
CA MET A 142 -4.37 -3.30 -14.73
C MET A 142 -5.71 -2.64 -14.34
N VAL A 143 -5.80 -1.31 -14.41
CA VAL A 143 -7.06 -0.60 -14.19
C VAL A 143 -7.99 -0.75 -15.39
N ASP A 144 -7.44 -0.62 -16.61
CA ASP A 144 -8.23 -0.65 -17.85
C ASP A 144 -8.80 -2.06 -18.14
N ASP A 145 -8.10 -3.13 -17.78
CA ASP A 145 -8.52 -4.53 -17.98
C ASP A 145 -9.31 -5.11 -16.78
N GLY A 146 -9.47 -4.34 -15.69
CA GLY A 146 -10.22 -4.75 -14.51
C GLY A 146 -9.49 -5.73 -13.57
N THR A 147 -8.19 -5.92 -13.72
CA THR A 147 -7.36 -6.71 -12.80
C THR A 147 -7.38 -6.13 -11.37
N VAL A 148 -7.52 -4.83 -11.26
CA VAL A 148 -7.71 -4.10 -10.00
C VAL A 148 -8.97 -3.24 -10.07
N ASP A 149 -9.57 -2.94 -8.91
CA ASP A 149 -10.84 -2.18 -8.80
C ASP A 149 -10.72 -0.71 -9.25
N GLY A 150 -9.50 -0.23 -9.49
CA GLY A 150 -9.21 1.15 -9.87
C GLY A 150 -7.93 1.69 -9.24
N TRP A 151 -7.68 2.99 -9.41
CA TRP A 151 -6.47 3.64 -8.90
C TRP A 151 -6.35 3.68 -7.37
N ASP A 152 -7.43 3.42 -6.65
CA ASP A 152 -7.48 3.31 -5.20
C ASP A 152 -7.61 1.86 -4.69
N ASP A 153 -7.41 0.88 -5.55
CA ASP A 153 -7.33 -0.52 -5.10
C ASP A 153 -6.22 -0.66 -4.06
N PRO A 154 -6.48 -1.32 -2.90
CA PRO A 154 -5.50 -1.48 -1.82
C PRO A 154 -4.20 -2.19 -2.21
N ARG A 155 -4.13 -2.84 -3.37
CA ARG A 155 -2.92 -3.45 -3.93
C ARG A 155 -2.05 -2.47 -4.72
N MET A 156 -2.62 -1.30 -5.08
CA MET A 156 -1.94 -0.30 -5.90
C MET A 156 -0.98 0.57 -5.06
N PRO A 157 0.25 0.85 -5.54
CA PRO A 157 1.21 1.71 -4.85
C PRO A 157 0.92 3.20 -5.07
N THR A 158 -0.32 3.57 -5.26
CA THR A 158 -0.78 4.96 -5.34
C THR A 158 -1.08 5.49 -3.94
N ILE A 159 -1.03 6.81 -3.76
CA ILE A 159 -1.43 7.42 -2.48
C ILE A 159 -2.89 7.05 -2.12
N ALA A 160 -3.78 6.98 -3.10
CA ALA A 160 -5.16 6.56 -2.89
C ALA A 160 -5.27 5.09 -2.47
N GLY A 161 -4.50 4.19 -3.13
CA GLY A 161 -4.47 2.76 -2.82
C GLY A 161 -3.91 2.48 -1.42
N ILE A 162 -2.74 3.00 -1.09
CA ILE A 162 -2.13 2.79 0.23
C ILE A 162 -2.95 3.40 1.37
N ARG A 163 -3.63 4.54 1.11
CA ARG A 163 -4.57 5.14 2.07
C ARG A 163 -5.77 4.23 2.31
N ARG A 164 -6.40 3.70 1.25
CA ARG A 164 -7.52 2.75 1.35
C ARG A 164 -7.09 1.42 1.97
N ARG A 165 -5.84 0.99 1.75
CA ARG A 165 -5.24 -0.15 2.44
C ARG A 165 -5.08 0.09 3.94
N GLY A 166 -4.99 1.34 4.38
CA GLY A 166 -4.93 1.71 5.78
C GLY A 166 -3.55 2.19 6.27
N TYR A 167 -2.59 2.40 5.38
CA TYR A 167 -1.30 3.01 5.73
C TYR A 167 -1.52 4.43 6.24
N THR A 168 -0.77 4.81 7.25
CA THR A 168 -0.83 6.15 7.85
C THR A 168 0.19 7.07 7.21
N PRO A 169 -0.10 8.38 7.12
CA PRO A 169 0.89 9.34 6.63
C PRO A 169 2.18 9.34 7.44
N GLU A 170 2.08 9.14 8.76
CA GLU A 170 3.21 9.09 9.68
C GLU A 170 4.13 7.91 9.37
N ALA A 171 3.57 6.72 9.14
CA ALA A 171 4.34 5.53 8.78
C ALA A 171 5.07 5.70 7.45
N VAL A 172 4.43 6.34 6.46
CA VAL A 172 5.05 6.61 5.15
C VAL A 172 6.19 7.64 5.29
N ARG A 173 6.01 8.67 6.13
CA ARG A 173 7.08 9.64 6.41
C ARG A 173 8.25 9.00 7.14
N ASP A 174 8.00 8.22 8.20
CA ASP A 174 9.05 7.47 8.91
C ASP A 174 9.83 6.55 7.95
N PHE A 175 9.14 5.88 7.05
CA PHE A 175 9.78 5.09 6.00
C PHE A 175 10.70 5.95 5.10
N CYS A 176 10.21 7.08 4.59
CA CYS A 176 11.01 7.99 3.76
C CYS A 176 12.22 8.56 4.49
N GLU A 177 12.07 8.91 5.77
CA GLU A 177 13.17 9.39 6.61
C GLU A 177 14.24 8.32 6.83
N ARG A 178 13.85 7.06 7.05
CA ARG A 178 14.79 5.94 7.24
C ARG A 178 15.59 5.61 6.00
N ILE A 179 14.99 5.67 4.83
CA ILE A 179 15.69 5.40 3.57
C ILE A 179 16.58 6.57 3.15
N GLY A 180 16.21 7.79 3.54
CA GLY A 180 16.90 9.03 3.16
C GLY A 180 16.81 9.31 1.66
N VAL A 181 17.62 10.27 1.19
CA VAL A 181 17.75 10.64 -0.22
C VAL A 181 19.10 10.18 -0.77
N SER A 182 19.12 9.75 -2.03
CA SER A 182 20.31 9.26 -2.71
C SER A 182 20.36 9.74 -4.15
N LYS A 183 21.58 9.87 -4.70
CA LYS A 183 21.83 10.06 -6.14
C LYS A 183 22.19 8.76 -6.85
N ALA A 184 22.13 7.62 -6.15
CA ALA A 184 22.36 6.29 -6.72
C ALA A 184 21.05 5.49 -6.70
N ASN A 185 20.66 4.94 -7.84
CA ASN A 185 19.47 4.08 -7.92
C ASN A 185 19.62 2.85 -7.03
N SER A 186 18.62 2.60 -6.20
CA SER A 186 18.54 1.43 -5.33
C SER A 186 17.12 0.92 -5.26
N THR A 187 16.96 -0.35 -4.87
CA THR A 187 15.67 -0.95 -4.57
C THR A 187 15.61 -1.21 -3.06
N VAL A 188 14.57 -0.71 -2.42
CA VAL A 188 14.35 -0.85 -0.98
C VAL A 188 13.37 -2.02 -0.75
N ASP A 189 13.61 -2.79 0.29
CA ASP A 189 12.70 -3.87 0.69
C ASP A 189 11.37 -3.28 1.16
N VAL A 190 10.26 -3.67 0.52
CA VAL A 190 8.90 -3.27 0.91
C VAL A 190 8.58 -3.66 2.35
N GLY A 191 9.22 -4.70 2.88
CA GLY A 191 9.12 -5.11 4.28
C GLY A 191 9.50 -4.02 5.28
N LEU A 192 10.38 -3.07 4.90
CA LEU A 192 10.70 -1.90 5.72
C LEU A 192 9.50 -0.93 5.81
N LEU A 193 8.82 -0.68 4.70
CA LEU A 193 7.59 0.13 4.70
C LEU A 193 6.51 -0.53 5.59
N GLU A 194 6.30 -1.83 5.43
CA GLU A 194 5.36 -2.58 6.27
C GLU A 194 5.75 -2.57 7.75
N HIS A 195 7.06 -2.58 8.05
CA HIS A 195 7.55 -2.43 9.41
C HIS A 195 7.17 -1.07 10.00
N CYS A 196 7.39 0.03 9.29
CA CYS A 196 7.00 1.37 9.73
C CYS A 196 5.49 1.47 9.98
N VAL A 197 4.68 0.90 9.08
CA VAL A 197 3.21 0.84 9.26
C VAL A 197 2.83 0.06 10.52
N ARG A 198 3.48 -1.05 10.77
CA ARG A 198 3.22 -1.91 11.94
C ARG A 198 3.58 -1.21 13.24
N GLU A 199 4.73 -0.56 13.30
CA GLU A 199 5.17 0.18 14.49
C GLU A 199 4.26 1.38 14.80
N ASP A 200 3.81 2.11 13.78
CA ASP A 200 2.88 3.21 13.95
C ASP A 200 1.51 2.74 14.46
N LEU A 201 0.95 1.71 13.82
CA LEU A 201 -0.37 1.17 14.20
C LEU A 201 -0.36 0.53 15.60
N LYS A 202 0.74 -0.07 16.01
CA LYS A 202 0.91 -0.69 17.32
C LYS A 202 0.60 0.29 18.46
N GLN A 203 0.89 1.57 18.28
CA GLN A 203 0.68 2.62 19.26
C GLN A 203 -0.69 3.32 19.15
N LYS A 204 -1.44 3.08 18.07
CA LYS A 204 -2.61 3.91 17.74
C LYS A 204 -3.94 3.17 17.74
N VAL A 205 -3.93 1.85 17.61
CA VAL A 205 -5.18 1.12 17.35
C VAL A 205 -5.56 0.15 18.46
N ALA A 206 -6.86 0.03 18.66
CA ALA A 206 -7.41 -0.93 19.61
C ALA A 206 -7.42 -2.35 19.04
N SER A 207 -7.19 -3.34 19.91
CA SER A 207 -7.30 -4.75 19.60
C SER A 207 -8.75 -5.22 19.67
N ARG A 208 -9.16 -6.10 18.75
CA ARG A 208 -10.48 -6.73 18.71
C ARG A 208 -10.34 -8.23 18.48
N ASN A 209 -11.21 -9.00 19.12
CA ASN A 209 -11.30 -10.43 18.84
C ASN A 209 -12.11 -10.62 17.55
N VAL A 210 -11.47 -11.28 16.60
CA VAL A 210 -12.06 -11.66 15.31
C VAL A 210 -11.57 -13.06 14.98
N VAL A 211 -12.49 -13.96 14.71
CA VAL A 211 -12.21 -15.32 14.27
C VAL A 211 -12.51 -15.45 12.78
N GLU A 212 -11.60 -16.03 12.05
CA GLU A 212 -11.69 -16.26 10.60
C GLU A 212 -11.91 -17.74 10.36
N ASN A 213 -12.75 -18.10 9.37
CA ASN A 213 -13.14 -19.49 9.14
C ASN A 213 -13.59 -20.18 10.43
N PRO A 214 -14.64 -19.66 11.11
CA PRO A 214 -14.95 -19.96 12.48
C PRO A 214 -15.31 -21.43 12.70
N VAL A 215 -14.80 -22.01 13.78
CA VAL A 215 -15.22 -23.31 14.30
C VAL A 215 -16.05 -23.06 15.56
N LYS A 216 -17.25 -23.66 15.61
CA LYS A 216 -18.14 -23.55 16.77
C LYS A 216 -17.66 -24.42 17.92
N VAL A 217 -17.65 -23.85 19.11
CA VAL A 217 -17.31 -24.52 20.37
C VAL A 217 -18.53 -24.50 21.29
N ILE A 218 -18.92 -25.67 21.81
CA ILE A 218 -19.96 -25.80 22.80
C ILE A 218 -19.32 -26.26 24.11
N ILE A 219 -19.46 -25.45 25.17
CA ILE A 219 -18.93 -25.78 26.49
C ILE A 219 -20.00 -26.53 27.26
N THR A 220 -19.91 -27.85 27.26
CA THR A 220 -20.99 -28.77 27.71
C THR A 220 -21.30 -28.69 29.21
N ASN A 221 -20.34 -28.33 30.04
CA ASN A 221 -20.52 -28.13 31.47
C ASN A 221 -20.74 -26.68 31.90
N TYR A 222 -20.96 -25.73 30.92
CA TYR A 222 -21.35 -24.35 31.20
C TYR A 222 -22.87 -24.23 31.18
N PRO A 223 -23.49 -23.53 32.17
CA PRO A 223 -24.95 -23.40 32.23
C PRO A 223 -25.53 -22.71 30.99
N GLU A 224 -26.65 -23.21 30.47
CA GLU A 224 -27.23 -22.79 29.18
C GLU A 224 -27.60 -21.30 29.12
N GLU A 225 -28.19 -20.81 30.21
CA GLU A 225 -28.69 -19.43 30.29
C GLU A 225 -27.68 -18.45 30.89
N GLN A 226 -26.50 -18.94 31.29
CA GLN A 226 -25.49 -18.10 31.91
C GLN A 226 -24.69 -17.35 30.84
N THR A 227 -24.47 -16.05 31.11
CA THR A 227 -23.54 -15.21 30.35
C THR A 227 -22.71 -14.43 31.36
N GLU A 228 -21.41 -14.38 31.14
CA GLU A 228 -20.49 -13.62 31.98
C GLU A 228 -19.77 -12.55 31.19
N GLU A 229 -19.47 -11.45 31.88
CA GLU A 229 -18.63 -10.38 31.34
C GLU A 229 -17.15 -10.69 31.60
N MET A 230 -16.34 -10.59 30.55
CA MET A 230 -14.89 -10.74 30.61
C MET A 230 -14.23 -9.44 30.16
N GLU A 231 -13.24 -9.00 30.94
CA GLU A 231 -12.44 -7.82 30.59
C GLU A 231 -11.26 -8.19 29.71
N LEU A 232 -11.08 -7.45 28.62
CA LEU A 232 -9.93 -7.55 27.71
C LEU A 232 -9.31 -6.18 27.48
N GLU A 233 -7.99 -6.11 27.48
CA GLU A 233 -7.23 -4.90 27.16
C GLU A 233 -7.52 -4.44 25.71
N ASN A 234 -7.74 -3.13 25.53
CA ASN A 234 -7.87 -2.56 24.20
C ASN A 234 -6.54 -2.50 23.45
N ASN A 235 -5.45 -2.21 24.17
CA ASN A 235 -4.11 -2.21 23.61
C ASN A 235 -3.10 -2.50 24.71
N ARG A 236 -2.27 -3.53 24.52
CA ARG A 236 -1.26 -3.93 25.51
C ARG A 236 -0.10 -2.92 25.61
N GLU A 237 0.23 -2.24 24.51
CA GLU A 237 1.35 -1.29 24.44
C GLU A 237 0.93 0.11 24.93
N VAL A 238 -0.38 0.37 24.97
CA VAL A 238 -0.97 1.66 25.37
C VAL A 238 -2.07 1.40 26.39
N PRO A 239 -1.71 1.16 27.67
CA PRO A 239 -2.67 0.84 28.73
C PRO A 239 -3.74 1.93 28.94
N GLU A 240 -3.44 3.18 28.56
CA GLU A 240 -4.36 4.31 28.64
C GLU A 240 -5.60 4.16 27.75
N MET A 241 -5.57 3.27 26.75
CA MET A 241 -6.75 2.90 25.97
C MET A 241 -7.76 2.09 26.78
N GLY A 242 -7.41 1.67 28.01
CA GLY A 242 -8.29 0.96 28.93
C GLY A 242 -8.67 -0.44 28.46
N ASN A 243 -9.72 -0.96 29.07
CA ASN A 243 -10.26 -2.29 28.80
C ASN A 243 -11.62 -2.19 28.11
N ARG A 244 -12.06 -3.29 27.57
CA ARG A 244 -13.41 -3.51 27.05
C ARG A 244 -14.02 -4.78 27.64
N THR A 245 -15.32 -4.81 27.68
CA THR A 245 -16.10 -5.97 28.09
C THR A 245 -16.50 -6.80 26.89
N VAL A 246 -16.31 -8.11 26.94
CA VAL A 246 -16.81 -9.10 26.00
C VAL A 246 -17.64 -10.14 26.74
N LEU A 247 -18.67 -10.66 26.10
CA LEU A 247 -19.54 -11.66 26.69
C LEU A 247 -18.98 -13.07 26.47
N PHE A 248 -19.07 -13.91 27.50
CA PHE A 248 -18.73 -15.33 27.47
C PHE A 248 -19.95 -16.15 27.80
N SER A 249 -20.32 -17.07 26.93
CA SER A 249 -21.46 -17.97 27.10
C SER A 249 -21.10 -19.43 26.76
N ARG A 250 -22.09 -20.30 26.77
CA ARG A 250 -21.92 -21.72 26.44
C ARG A 250 -21.44 -21.95 25.00
N GLU A 251 -21.85 -21.09 24.05
CA GLU A 251 -21.54 -21.24 22.64
C GLU A 251 -20.57 -20.14 22.19
N LEU A 252 -19.44 -20.54 21.66
CA LEU A 252 -18.39 -19.63 21.22
C LEU A 252 -17.92 -20.00 19.81
N TYR A 253 -17.22 -19.07 19.15
CA TYR A 253 -16.43 -19.36 17.96
C TYR A 253 -14.95 -19.17 18.24
N VAL A 254 -14.14 -20.06 17.67
CA VAL A 254 -12.68 -19.94 17.62
C VAL A 254 -12.21 -19.91 16.19
N ASP A 255 -11.01 -19.39 15.96
CA ASP A 255 -10.40 -19.32 14.64
C ASP A 255 -10.16 -20.74 14.07
N GLY A 256 -10.44 -20.94 12.79
CA GLY A 256 -10.24 -22.24 12.14
C GLY A 256 -8.83 -22.79 12.27
N ASP A 257 -7.84 -21.89 12.23
CA ASP A 257 -6.43 -22.26 12.42
C ASP A 257 -6.09 -22.66 13.86
N ASP A 258 -6.96 -22.36 14.82
CA ASP A 258 -6.77 -22.72 16.24
C ASP A 258 -7.25 -24.12 16.59
N PHE A 259 -7.81 -24.86 15.62
CA PHE A 259 -8.19 -26.25 15.79
C PHE A 259 -7.50 -27.16 14.77
N MET A 260 -7.09 -28.34 15.22
CA MET A 260 -6.56 -29.41 14.36
C MET A 260 -6.93 -30.77 14.99
N GLU A 261 -7.63 -31.61 14.24
CA GLU A 261 -8.05 -32.93 14.77
C GLU A 261 -6.85 -33.85 15.05
N VAL A 262 -5.88 -33.86 14.13
CA VAL A 262 -4.62 -34.58 14.28
C VAL A 262 -3.48 -33.59 14.35
N PRO A 263 -2.98 -33.27 15.55
CA PRO A 263 -2.00 -32.20 15.74
C PRO A 263 -0.63 -32.55 15.15
N ILE A 264 0.01 -31.60 14.49
CA ILE A 264 1.40 -31.70 14.09
C ILE A 264 2.35 -31.40 15.28
N LYS A 265 3.62 -31.78 15.15
CA LYS A 265 4.64 -31.53 16.18
C LYS A 265 4.71 -30.03 16.53
N LYS A 266 4.67 -29.69 17.82
CA LYS A 266 4.67 -28.32 18.38
C LYS A 266 3.39 -27.52 18.12
N TYR A 267 2.26 -28.16 17.82
CA TYR A 267 0.95 -27.52 17.81
C TYR A 267 0.43 -27.38 19.23
N PHE A 268 0.32 -26.17 19.74
CA PHE A 268 -0.10 -25.84 21.12
C PHE A 268 -1.48 -25.19 21.18
N ARG A 269 -2.34 -25.51 20.23
CA ARG A 269 -3.70 -25.00 20.15
C ARG A 269 -4.71 -26.11 20.43
N LEU A 270 -5.96 -25.92 20.08
CA LEU A 270 -7.04 -26.86 20.42
C LEU A 270 -6.99 -28.12 19.54
N PHE A 271 -7.07 -29.27 20.15
CA PHE A 271 -7.25 -30.58 19.52
C PHE A 271 -7.87 -31.56 20.54
N PRO A 272 -8.43 -32.72 20.13
CA PRO A 272 -9.04 -33.66 21.05
C PRO A 272 -8.12 -34.06 22.22
N GLY A 273 -8.60 -33.88 23.44
CA GLY A 273 -7.86 -34.15 24.67
C GLY A 273 -6.89 -33.04 25.12
N ASN A 274 -6.74 -31.95 24.36
CA ASN A 274 -5.86 -30.85 24.75
C ASN A 274 -6.60 -29.71 25.43
N GLU A 275 -5.91 -29.09 26.39
CA GLU A 275 -6.37 -27.96 27.16
C GLU A 275 -5.62 -26.68 26.72
N VAL A 276 -6.35 -25.60 26.49
CA VAL A 276 -5.81 -24.28 26.16
C VAL A 276 -6.49 -23.19 26.99
N ARG A 277 -5.86 -22.02 27.11
CA ARG A 277 -6.51 -20.86 27.71
C ARG A 277 -7.29 -20.09 26.63
N PHE A 278 -8.56 -19.85 26.89
CA PHE A 278 -9.30 -18.83 26.16
C PHE A 278 -8.95 -17.47 26.77
N LYS A 279 -8.44 -16.55 25.93
CA LYS A 279 -7.89 -15.27 26.37
C LYS A 279 -8.89 -14.49 27.24
N GLY A 280 -8.45 -14.11 28.45
CA GLY A 280 -9.26 -13.38 29.41
C GLY A 280 -10.39 -14.19 30.07
N ALA A 281 -10.50 -15.49 29.77
CA ALA A 281 -11.55 -16.36 30.30
C ALA A 281 -10.96 -17.57 31.04
N TYR A 282 -11.24 -18.77 30.62
CA TYR A 282 -10.98 -20.01 31.30
C TYR A 282 -10.02 -20.93 30.54
N PHE A 283 -9.57 -21.99 31.19
CA PHE A 283 -9.00 -23.15 30.50
C PHE A 283 -10.14 -23.99 29.91
N ILE A 284 -9.96 -24.35 28.64
CA ILE A 284 -10.95 -25.10 27.86
C ILE A 284 -10.28 -26.36 27.31
N THR A 285 -10.89 -27.52 27.56
CA THR A 285 -10.46 -28.82 27.04
C THR A 285 -11.38 -29.26 25.92
N CYS A 286 -10.87 -29.63 24.75
CA CYS A 286 -11.63 -30.26 23.69
C CYS A 286 -11.85 -31.74 23.98
N ASN A 287 -13.08 -32.17 24.15
CA ASN A 287 -13.41 -33.56 24.48
C ASN A 287 -13.80 -34.37 23.25
N GLU A 288 -14.60 -33.76 22.34
CA GLU A 288 -15.17 -34.46 21.18
C GLU A 288 -15.27 -33.52 19.98
N VAL A 289 -15.17 -34.10 18.79
CA VAL A 289 -15.34 -33.40 17.50
C VAL A 289 -16.58 -33.93 16.81
N VAL A 290 -17.56 -33.08 16.62
CA VAL A 290 -18.78 -33.42 15.86
C VAL A 290 -18.56 -33.01 14.40
N LYS A 291 -18.83 -33.92 13.47
CA LYS A 291 -18.64 -33.71 12.03
C LYS A 291 -19.94 -33.63 11.27
N ASN A 292 -19.89 -32.92 10.15
CA ASN A 292 -20.91 -32.95 9.13
C ASN A 292 -20.83 -34.26 8.32
N GLU A 293 -21.83 -34.52 7.47
CA GLU A 293 -21.87 -35.70 6.60
C GLU A 293 -20.70 -35.75 5.59
N ASP A 294 -20.17 -34.59 5.20
CA ASP A 294 -19.02 -34.46 4.31
C ASP A 294 -17.65 -34.64 5.02
N GLY A 295 -17.66 -34.90 6.34
CA GLY A 295 -16.46 -35.08 7.16
C GLY A 295 -15.84 -33.76 7.67
N SER A 296 -16.35 -32.60 7.29
CA SER A 296 -15.91 -31.31 7.84
C SER A 296 -16.31 -31.17 9.30
N VAL A 297 -15.57 -30.36 10.06
CA VAL A 297 -15.87 -30.08 11.47
C VAL A 297 -17.14 -29.21 11.55
N LYS A 298 -18.14 -29.71 12.28
CA LYS A 298 -19.37 -28.97 12.57
C LYS A 298 -19.21 -28.15 13.84
N GLU A 299 -18.81 -28.81 14.94
CA GLU A 299 -18.64 -28.18 16.23
C GLU A 299 -17.70 -29.02 17.13
N LEU A 300 -17.14 -28.37 18.15
CA LEU A 300 -16.31 -29.00 19.17
C LEU A 300 -17.06 -29.03 20.50
N LEU A 301 -17.18 -30.19 21.10
CA LEU A 301 -17.72 -30.33 22.45
C LEU A 301 -16.56 -30.22 23.44
N CYS A 302 -16.60 -29.18 24.26
CA CYS A 302 -15.52 -28.84 25.19
C CYS A 302 -16.03 -28.73 26.62
N THR A 303 -15.14 -28.77 27.58
CA THR A 303 -15.40 -28.44 28.98
C THR A 303 -14.52 -27.30 29.45
N TYR A 304 -15.02 -26.49 30.37
CA TYR A 304 -14.23 -25.46 31.03
C TYR A 304 -13.91 -25.83 32.46
N ASP A 305 -12.84 -25.28 33.01
CA ASP A 305 -12.47 -25.38 34.41
C ASP A 305 -12.77 -24.05 35.11
N PRO A 306 -13.83 -24.00 35.98
CA PRO A 306 -14.26 -22.77 36.62
C PRO A 306 -13.23 -22.12 37.54
N GLU A 307 -12.29 -22.90 38.11
CA GLU A 307 -11.24 -22.37 39.00
C GLU A 307 -10.22 -21.52 38.23
N THR A 308 -10.10 -21.71 36.92
CA THR A 308 -9.07 -21.09 36.06
C THR A 308 -9.46 -19.74 35.49
N ARG A 309 -10.52 -19.09 35.97
CA ARG A 309 -10.94 -17.77 35.51
C ARG A 309 -9.76 -16.80 35.50
N SER A 310 -9.58 -16.06 34.42
CA SER A 310 -8.53 -15.04 34.36
C SER A 310 -8.74 -13.99 35.47
N GLY A 311 -7.65 -13.71 36.23
CA GLY A 311 -7.71 -12.80 37.39
C GLY A 311 -8.14 -13.45 38.72
N SER A 312 -8.47 -14.75 38.74
CA SER A 312 -8.85 -15.46 39.99
C SER A 312 -7.67 -15.78 40.95
N GLY A 313 -6.43 -15.56 40.48
CA GLY A 313 -5.25 -15.97 41.25
C GLY A 313 -4.93 -17.49 41.17
N PHE A 314 -5.52 -18.21 40.21
CA PHE A 314 -5.23 -19.62 39.99
C PHE A 314 -3.75 -19.87 39.66
N GLU A 315 -3.03 -20.57 40.50
CA GLU A 315 -1.60 -20.89 40.33
C GLU A 315 -1.33 -22.40 40.11
N GLY A 316 -2.36 -23.20 39.84
CA GLY A 316 -2.25 -24.65 39.71
C GLY A 316 -1.40 -25.07 38.50
N ARG A 317 -2.02 -25.56 37.47
CA ARG A 317 -1.33 -25.96 36.22
C ARG A 317 -1.21 -24.85 35.22
N LYS A 318 -0.24 -24.96 34.32
CA LYS A 318 -0.05 -24.02 33.17
C LYS A 318 -0.38 -24.70 31.87
N VAL A 319 -1.06 -23.99 30.97
CA VAL A 319 -1.29 -24.42 29.58
C VAL A 319 -0.33 -23.71 28.65
N LYS A 320 0.06 -24.36 27.56
CA LYS A 320 1.02 -23.79 26.58
C LYS A 320 0.39 -22.88 25.56
N GLY A 321 -0.92 -23.06 25.28
CA GLY A 321 -1.65 -22.32 24.26
C GLY A 321 -2.62 -21.30 24.85
N THR A 322 -2.67 -20.09 24.27
CA THR A 322 -3.75 -19.12 24.47
C THR A 322 -4.34 -18.79 23.11
N ILE A 323 -5.64 -18.99 22.98
CA ILE A 323 -6.40 -18.66 21.76
C ILE A 323 -7.45 -17.59 22.06
N HIS A 324 -7.87 -16.87 21.03
CA HIS A 324 -8.97 -15.91 21.13
C HIS A 324 -10.27 -16.56 20.69
N TRP A 325 -11.35 -15.92 21.04
CA TRP A 325 -12.70 -16.42 20.83
C TRP A 325 -13.67 -15.24 20.72
N VAL A 326 -14.88 -15.52 20.22
CA VAL A 326 -16.02 -14.59 20.25
C VAL A 326 -17.27 -15.36 20.69
N ASP A 327 -18.16 -14.67 21.41
CA ASP A 327 -19.44 -15.25 21.84
C ASP A 327 -20.36 -15.44 20.63
N ALA A 328 -20.91 -16.65 20.46
CA ALA A 328 -21.69 -17.01 19.29
C ALA A 328 -23.03 -16.29 19.19
N LYS A 329 -23.62 -15.90 20.34
CA LYS A 329 -24.92 -15.21 20.38
C LYS A 329 -24.84 -13.76 19.94
N THR A 330 -23.69 -13.12 20.19
CA THR A 330 -23.49 -11.67 19.97
C THR A 330 -22.51 -11.35 18.86
N ALA A 331 -21.84 -12.37 18.30
CA ALA A 331 -20.87 -12.21 17.24
C ALA A 331 -21.44 -11.52 16.00
N VAL A 332 -20.68 -10.59 15.45
CA VAL A 332 -21.00 -9.86 14.23
C VAL A 332 -20.28 -10.50 13.05
N LYS A 333 -21.04 -10.88 12.02
CA LYS A 333 -20.49 -11.39 10.78
C LYS A 333 -19.85 -10.26 10.00
N ILE A 334 -18.60 -10.44 9.58
CA ILE A 334 -17.84 -9.49 8.79
C ILE A 334 -17.22 -10.15 7.57
N LYS A 335 -16.91 -9.35 6.54
CA LYS A 335 -16.12 -9.76 5.38
C LYS A 335 -14.68 -9.29 5.56
N ILE A 336 -13.74 -10.18 5.34
CA ILE A 336 -12.30 -9.90 5.45
C ILE A 336 -11.69 -10.01 4.06
N ARG A 337 -10.95 -8.98 3.65
CA ARG A 337 -10.19 -8.93 2.40
C ARG A 337 -8.70 -8.95 2.76
N ASN A 338 -8.06 -10.07 2.47
CA ASN A 338 -6.64 -10.25 2.69
C ASN A 338 -5.89 -9.90 1.40
N TYR A 339 -5.04 -8.88 1.47
CA TYR A 339 -4.24 -8.41 0.34
C TYR A 339 -2.81 -8.88 0.46
N ASP A 340 -2.26 -9.37 -0.65
CA ASP A 340 -0.86 -9.70 -0.85
C ASP A 340 -0.29 -8.83 -1.98
N TYR A 341 0.97 -9.05 -2.35
CA TYR A 341 1.61 -8.31 -3.44
C TYR A 341 0.96 -8.64 -4.79
N LEU A 342 0.80 -7.63 -5.64
CA LEU A 342 0.28 -7.80 -7.00
C LEU A 342 1.17 -8.67 -7.86
N MET A 343 2.49 -8.54 -7.68
CA MET A 343 3.49 -9.28 -8.43
C MET A 343 4.34 -10.11 -7.47
N VAL A 344 4.65 -11.31 -7.92
CA VAL A 344 5.57 -12.23 -7.22
C VAL A 344 6.55 -12.79 -8.23
N ASP A 345 7.68 -13.29 -7.75
CA ASP A 345 8.63 -13.99 -8.60
C ASP A 345 8.15 -15.45 -8.81
N ASP A 346 8.15 -15.92 -10.06
CA ASP A 346 7.94 -17.33 -10.37
C ASP A 346 9.18 -18.17 -10.04
N GLU A 347 9.12 -19.47 -10.31
CA GLU A 347 10.23 -20.39 -10.06
C GLU A 347 11.50 -20.05 -10.88
N GLU A 348 11.35 -19.30 -11.97
CA GLU A 348 12.44 -18.86 -12.86
C GLU A 348 12.96 -17.46 -12.48
N GLY A 349 12.32 -16.78 -11.51
CA GLY A 349 12.65 -15.42 -11.05
C GLY A 349 12.05 -14.32 -11.91
N ASN A 350 11.06 -14.63 -12.76
CA ASN A 350 10.33 -13.62 -13.52
C ASN A 350 9.20 -13.03 -12.68
N GLN A 351 8.96 -11.74 -12.83
CA GLN A 351 7.83 -11.05 -12.21
C GLN A 351 6.52 -11.45 -12.90
N VAL A 352 5.67 -12.18 -12.17
CA VAL A 352 4.36 -12.64 -12.65
C VAL A 352 3.25 -12.09 -11.76
N MET A 353 2.04 -12.01 -12.32
CA MET A 353 0.86 -11.61 -11.54
C MET A 353 0.56 -12.66 -10.47
N ASN A 354 0.36 -12.20 -9.24
CA ASN A 354 -0.05 -13.06 -8.13
C ASN A 354 -1.57 -13.30 -8.18
N PRO A 355 -2.04 -14.51 -8.49
CA PRO A 355 -3.47 -14.81 -8.53
C PRO A 355 -4.14 -14.68 -7.16
N ASP A 356 -3.37 -14.86 -6.08
CA ASP A 356 -3.83 -14.77 -4.69
C ASP A 356 -3.58 -13.39 -4.07
N SER A 357 -3.35 -12.37 -4.91
CA SER A 357 -3.13 -10.98 -4.44
C SER A 357 -4.31 -10.40 -3.65
N LEU A 358 -5.49 -10.97 -3.80
CA LEU A 358 -6.68 -10.71 -3.01
C LEU A 358 -7.41 -12.01 -2.73
N THR A 359 -7.55 -12.35 -1.45
CA THR A 359 -8.41 -13.43 -0.98
C THR A 359 -9.48 -12.88 -0.03
N GLU A 360 -10.68 -13.43 -0.10
CA GLU A 360 -11.80 -13.02 0.72
C GLU A 360 -12.24 -14.15 1.64
N SER A 361 -12.56 -13.83 2.87
CA SER A 361 -13.06 -14.78 3.86
C SER A 361 -14.18 -14.14 4.71
N ILE A 362 -14.91 -14.99 5.42
CA ILE A 362 -15.89 -14.59 6.41
C ILE A 362 -15.27 -14.72 7.80
N GLY A 363 -15.45 -13.68 8.60
CA GLY A 363 -15.09 -13.67 10.01
C GLY A 363 -16.29 -13.41 10.91
N TYR A 364 -16.17 -13.80 12.17
CA TYR A 364 -17.03 -13.37 13.26
C TYR A 364 -16.23 -12.53 14.24
N ALA A 365 -16.76 -11.37 14.58
CA ALA A 365 -16.12 -10.37 15.42
C ALA A 365 -16.91 -10.11 16.71
N GLU A 366 -16.24 -9.61 17.74
CA GLU A 366 -16.90 -9.09 18.94
C GLU A 366 -17.85 -7.93 18.59
N PRO A 367 -18.94 -7.70 19.37
CA PRO A 367 -20.02 -6.75 19.02
C PRO A 367 -19.55 -5.33 18.71
N LEU A 368 -18.52 -4.82 19.38
CA LEU A 368 -18.00 -3.47 19.16
C LEU A 368 -17.53 -3.22 17.71
N VAL A 369 -17.24 -4.27 16.97
CA VAL A 369 -16.85 -4.15 15.56
C VAL A 369 -18.04 -3.77 14.66
N ALA A 370 -19.28 -3.98 15.10
CA ALA A 370 -20.48 -3.52 14.38
C ALA A 370 -20.55 -1.98 14.26
N GLU A 371 -19.94 -1.28 15.20
CA GLU A 371 -19.91 0.19 15.26
C GLU A 371 -18.79 0.80 14.40
N ALA A 372 -17.95 -0.05 13.82
CA ALA A 372 -16.80 0.40 13.02
C ALA A 372 -17.23 1.31 11.86
N LYS A 373 -16.59 2.46 11.76
CA LYS A 373 -16.81 3.45 10.70
C LYS A 373 -15.83 3.23 9.55
N PRO A 374 -16.20 3.58 8.31
CA PRO A 374 -15.28 3.58 7.19
C PRO A 374 -13.96 4.29 7.51
N GLY A 375 -12.83 3.65 7.28
CA GLY A 375 -11.49 4.18 7.57
C GLY A 375 -10.99 3.94 9.00
N GLU A 376 -11.79 3.36 9.89
CA GLU A 376 -11.37 3.01 11.24
C GLU A 376 -10.46 1.77 11.24
N ARG A 377 -9.40 1.79 12.06
CA ARG A 377 -8.36 0.76 12.08
C ARG A 377 -8.38 0.01 13.39
N PHE A 378 -8.10 -1.32 13.30
CA PHE A 378 -8.04 -2.22 14.45
C PHE A 378 -6.89 -3.21 14.31
N GLN A 379 -6.41 -3.70 15.43
CA GLN A 379 -5.64 -4.92 15.48
C GLN A 379 -6.62 -6.10 15.65
N PHE A 380 -6.75 -6.98 14.68
CA PHE A 380 -7.41 -8.27 14.91
C PHE A 380 -6.41 -9.15 15.66
N PHE A 381 -6.77 -9.49 16.87
CA PHE A 381 -5.86 -10.15 17.82
C PHE A 381 -5.23 -11.40 17.22
N ARG A 382 -3.90 -11.47 17.24
CA ARG A 382 -3.07 -12.54 16.65
C ARG A 382 -3.08 -12.63 15.11
N LYS A 383 -3.89 -11.86 14.40
CA LYS A 383 -4.03 -11.92 12.93
C LYS A 383 -3.23 -10.82 12.23
N GLY A 384 -3.42 -9.58 12.60
CA GLY A 384 -2.80 -8.43 11.94
C GLY A 384 -3.51 -7.12 12.23
N TYR A 385 -3.18 -6.12 11.44
CA TYR A 385 -3.86 -4.83 11.45
C TYR A 385 -4.81 -4.74 10.26
N TYR A 386 -5.99 -4.21 10.50
CA TYR A 386 -7.08 -4.14 9.54
C TYR A 386 -7.73 -2.76 9.57
N ILE A 387 -8.32 -2.36 8.44
CA ILE A 387 -9.07 -1.11 8.30
C ILE A 387 -10.47 -1.44 7.78
N ALA A 388 -11.51 -0.82 8.33
CA ALA A 388 -12.84 -0.84 7.74
C ALA A 388 -12.77 -0.14 6.37
N ASP A 389 -13.07 -0.88 5.29
CA ASP A 389 -12.93 -0.36 3.92
C ASP A 389 -13.77 0.90 3.73
N SER A 390 -13.15 1.96 3.21
CA SER A 390 -13.79 3.28 3.08
C SER A 390 -14.93 3.34 2.06
N LYS A 391 -15.04 2.34 1.16
CA LYS A 391 -16.07 2.27 0.12
C LYS A 391 -17.09 1.16 0.37
N LEU A 392 -16.65 0.03 0.93
CA LEU A 392 -17.47 -1.18 1.03
C LEU A 392 -18.12 -1.32 2.40
N THR A 393 -17.53 -0.75 3.47
CA THR A 393 -18.15 -0.78 4.80
C THR A 393 -19.32 0.18 4.87
N ASN A 394 -20.44 -0.33 5.35
CA ASN A 394 -21.67 0.44 5.57
C ASN A 394 -22.39 -0.06 6.85
N ASP A 395 -23.59 0.40 7.10
CA ASP A 395 -24.34 0.04 8.32
C ASP A 395 -24.78 -1.43 8.35
N THR A 396 -24.95 -2.06 7.19
CA THR A 396 -25.42 -3.45 7.06
C THR A 396 -24.31 -4.46 6.84
N GLU A 397 -23.20 -4.05 6.27
CA GLU A 397 -22.06 -4.92 5.97
C GLU A 397 -20.75 -4.28 6.41
N LYS A 398 -20.00 -5.01 7.19
CA LYS A 398 -18.67 -4.60 7.64
C LYS A 398 -17.59 -5.35 6.84
N VAL A 399 -16.83 -4.60 6.06
CA VAL A 399 -15.76 -5.12 5.21
C VAL A 399 -14.41 -4.58 5.70
N PHE A 400 -13.49 -5.47 6.00
CA PHE A 400 -12.17 -5.11 6.52
C PHE A 400 -11.05 -5.51 5.57
N ASN A 401 -10.21 -4.55 5.26
CA ASN A 401 -8.99 -4.75 4.49
C ASN A 401 -7.81 -5.02 5.42
N LYS A 402 -7.06 -6.08 5.15
CA LYS A 402 -5.80 -6.33 5.85
C LYS A 402 -4.77 -5.28 5.47
N ILE A 403 -4.22 -4.59 6.48
CA ILE A 403 -3.16 -3.60 6.30
C ILE A 403 -1.82 -4.32 6.23
N VAL A 404 -1.39 -4.92 7.36
CA VAL A 404 -0.15 -5.69 7.51
C VAL A 404 -0.33 -6.79 8.56
N GLY A 405 0.47 -7.85 8.45
CA GLY A 405 0.55 -8.90 9.47
C GLY A 405 1.29 -8.44 10.75
N LEU A 406 1.22 -9.24 11.82
CA LEU A 406 1.92 -8.93 13.08
C LEU A 406 3.43 -9.16 13.03
N LYS A 407 3.89 -10.09 12.20
CA LYS A 407 5.32 -10.42 12.07
C LYS A 407 5.94 -9.57 10.97
N SER A 408 7.14 -9.05 11.23
CA SER A 408 7.94 -8.40 10.20
C SER A 408 8.63 -9.44 9.32
N SER A 409 8.54 -9.28 8.01
CA SER A 409 9.39 -9.98 7.04
C SER A 409 10.76 -9.30 6.90
N TRP A 410 10.84 -8.02 7.25
CA TRP A 410 12.08 -7.25 7.18
C TRP A 410 13.08 -7.72 8.25
N LYS A 411 14.28 -8.02 7.81
CA LYS A 411 15.43 -8.34 8.67
C LYS A 411 16.36 -7.12 8.69
N LYS A 412 16.72 -6.68 9.90
CA LYS A 412 17.71 -5.60 10.10
C LYS A 412 19.06 -5.96 9.51
#